data_9b14e52a3332862df78f850fe421502a
#
_entry.id   9b14e52a3332862df78f850fe421502a
#
_cell.length_a   1.000
_cell.length_b   1.000
_cell.length_c   1.000
_cell.angle_alpha   90.00
_cell.angle_beta   90.00
_cell.angle_gamma   90.00
#
_symmetry.space_group_name_H-M   'P 1'
#
loop_
_entity.id
_entity.type
_entity.pdbx_description
1 polymer ?
#
loop_
_entity_poly.entity_id
_entity_poly.type
_entity_poly.pdbx_seq_one_letter_code
_entity_poly.pdbx_strand_id
1 'polypeptide(L)'
;MKLNPPLLIACGLAALLSAQVHATRYPLTVDSCNRKVTFQRAPQRAVSHDINLTEMMVALGLQNRMVGYTGISAWNKLNAPLKRALGPLPELAGDYPSSEALLARNADFFFAGWNYGLRVGGPVTPASLAPLGINVYELSESCAHVMKRPASSLDDVYRDINALGRIFDVEPRAQKVVAGMRAKVDGVSARVAKRKATPSVFVYDSGEDRPFSAGRLAMPDALIQAAGGRNILSDVNASWTRVDWETVVARNPQAIVIIDYGKVTAQQKIAFLRKHPALNKIAAVRDKRFIVLPYDSATPGIANADAISALARGLHPEAFAK
;
A
#
# COMPACT_ATOMS: atom_id res chain seq x y z
N MET A 1 -53.87 -46.89 38.54
CA MET A 1 -52.40 -46.88 38.43
C MET A 1 -52.07 -46.31 37.04
N LYS A 2 -51.56 -45.06 36.99
CA LYS A 2 -51.07 -44.43 35.76
C LYS A 2 -49.56 -44.39 35.80
N LEU A 3 -48.88 -45.07 34.92
CA LEU A 3 -47.44 -45.02 34.78
C LEU A 3 -47.04 -43.82 33.96
N ASN A 4 -46.14 -42.97 34.49
CA ASN A 4 -45.50 -41.90 33.75
C ASN A 4 -44.25 -42.48 32.99
N PRO A 5 -43.97 -42.02 31.74
CA PRO A 5 -42.76 -42.40 31.04
C PRO A 5 -41.56 -41.57 31.49
N PRO A 6 -40.33 -42.11 31.42
CA PRO A 6 -39.11 -41.37 31.83
C PRO A 6 -38.70 -40.34 30.79
N LEU A 7 -38.27 -39.16 31.28
CA LEU A 7 -37.71 -38.04 30.53
C LEU A 7 -36.27 -38.36 30.14
N LEU A 8 -36.01 -38.59 28.83
CA LEU A 8 -34.66 -38.73 28.28
C LEU A 8 -34.03 -37.36 28.11
N ILE A 9 -33.06 -37.04 28.96
CA ILE A 9 -32.22 -35.85 28.83
C ILE A 9 -31.13 -36.15 27.79
N ALA A 10 -31.25 -35.57 26.58
CA ALA A 10 -30.22 -35.61 25.57
C ALA A 10 -29.16 -34.53 25.89
N CYS A 11 -28.02 -34.97 26.45
CA CYS A 11 -26.82 -34.11 26.57
C CYS A 11 -26.22 -33.88 25.17
N GLY A 12 -26.50 -32.73 24.58
CA GLY A 12 -25.82 -32.28 23.35
C GLY A 12 -24.38 -31.91 23.65
N LEU A 13 -23.42 -32.74 23.23
CA LEU A 13 -21.99 -32.38 23.20
C LEU A 13 -21.78 -31.30 22.10
N ALA A 14 -21.68 -30.07 22.50
CA ALA A 14 -21.20 -29.00 21.62
C ALA A 14 -19.67 -29.20 21.42
N ALA A 15 -19.26 -29.75 20.29
CA ALA A 15 -17.88 -29.83 19.88
C ALA A 15 -17.38 -28.43 19.58
N LEU A 16 -16.63 -27.84 20.51
CA LEU A 16 -15.84 -26.62 20.28
C LEU A 16 -14.73 -26.94 19.28
N LEU A 17 -14.94 -26.64 18.00
CA LEU A 17 -13.91 -26.61 16.98
C LEU A 17 -12.93 -25.49 17.34
N SER A 18 -11.93 -25.81 18.14
CA SER A 18 -10.78 -24.94 18.35
C SER A 18 -10.03 -24.85 17.03
N ALA A 19 -10.13 -23.73 16.32
CA ALA A 19 -9.26 -23.43 15.19
C ALA A 19 -7.81 -23.50 15.70
N GLN A 20 -7.09 -24.55 15.32
CA GLN A 20 -5.67 -24.68 15.64
C GLN A 20 -4.92 -23.59 14.92
N VAL A 21 -4.47 -22.58 15.65
CA VAL A 21 -3.50 -21.59 15.17
C VAL A 21 -2.19 -22.33 14.95
N HIS A 22 -1.89 -22.67 13.72
CA HIS A 22 -0.60 -23.31 13.39
C HIS A 22 0.47 -22.21 13.45
N ALA A 23 1.39 -22.34 14.41
CA ALA A 23 2.60 -21.52 14.45
C ALA A 23 3.42 -21.76 13.17
N THR A 24 4.02 -20.70 12.64
CA THR A 24 4.88 -20.79 11.45
C THR A 24 6.05 -21.73 11.72
N ARG A 25 6.26 -22.70 10.81
CA ARG A 25 7.41 -23.63 10.89
C ARG A 25 8.62 -22.96 10.24
N TYR A 26 9.72 -22.89 10.97
CA TYR A 26 11.02 -22.47 10.46
C TYR A 26 11.94 -23.68 10.24
N PRO A 27 12.88 -23.64 9.27
CA PRO A 27 13.16 -22.50 8.38
C PRO A 27 12.00 -22.23 7.40
N LEU A 28 11.66 -20.95 7.23
CA LEU A 28 10.63 -20.49 6.30
C LEU A 28 11.27 -19.84 5.08
N THR A 29 10.94 -20.30 3.88
CA THR A 29 11.34 -19.64 2.63
C THR A 29 10.15 -18.92 2.01
N VAL A 30 10.35 -17.66 1.62
CA VAL A 30 9.38 -16.84 0.90
C VAL A 30 9.98 -16.29 -0.39
N ASP A 31 9.12 -16.03 -1.37
CA ASP A 31 9.51 -15.31 -2.58
C ASP A 31 9.54 -13.79 -2.28
N SER A 32 10.58 -13.12 -2.75
CA SER A 32 10.80 -11.69 -2.61
C SER A 32 11.37 -11.17 -3.93
N CYS A 33 10.56 -10.53 -4.74
CA CYS A 33 10.84 -10.20 -6.13
C CYS A 33 11.31 -11.43 -6.94
N ASN A 34 12.52 -11.38 -7.48
CA ASN A 34 13.14 -12.47 -8.24
C ASN A 34 14.06 -13.37 -7.37
N ARG A 35 13.92 -13.33 -6.05
CA ARG A 35 14.74 -14.07 -5.08
C ARG A 35 13.89 -14.91 -4.15
N LYS A 36 14.52 -15.93 -3.56
CA LYS A 36 14.01 -16.65 -2.40
C LYS A 36 14.76 -16.22 -1.15
N VAL A 37 14.04 -15.90 -0.09
CA VAL A 37 14.62 -15.50 1.20
C VAL A 37 14.22 -16.51 2.25
N THR A 38 15.21 -17.07 2.96
CA THR A 38 14.98 -18.08 4.00
C THR A 38 15.23 -17.48 5.38
N PHE A 39 14.22 -17.58 6.23
CA PHE A 39 14.24 -17.15 7.62
C PHE A 39 14.41 -18.37 8.51
N GLN A 40 15.48 -18.40 9.33
CA GLN A 40 15.72 -19.49 10.29
C GLN A 40 14.80 -19.37 11.52
N ARG A 41 14.28 -18.20 11.78
CA ARG A 41 13.35 -17.85 12.87
C ARG A 41 12.63 -16.54 12.52
N ALA A 42 11.59 -16.19 13.27
CA ALA A 42 10.95 -14.88 13.18
C ALA A 42 11.95 -13.77 13.52
N PRO A 43 12.05 -12.70 12.68
CA PRO A 43 12.90 -11.54 12.98
C PRO A 43 12.51 -10.87 14.30
N GLN A 44 13.51 -10.31 14.99
CA GLN A 44 13.33 -9.67 16.30
C GLN A 44 13.71 -8.20 16.30
N ARG A 45 14.42 -7.74 15.26
CA ARG A 45 15.01 -6.40 15.16
C ARG A 45 14.76 -5.81 13.78
N ALA A 46 13.47 -5.67 13.43
CA ALA A 46 13.04 -5.22 12.13
C ALA A 46 13.17 -3.70 11.97
N VAL A 47 13.47 -3.28 10.75
CA VAL A 47 13.35 -1.91 10.27
C VAL A 47 12.40 -1.91 9.07
N SER A 48 11.53 -0.91 8.95
CA SER A 48 10.72 -0.66 7.76
C SER A 48 11.11 0.66 7.10
N HIS A 49 10.96 0.75 5.79
CA HIS A 49 11.16 2.01 5.08
C HIS A 49 9.82 2.58 4.63
N ASP A 50 9.69 3.92 4.67
CA ASP A 50 8.54 4.69 4.27
C ASP A 50 7.27 4.46 5.13
N ILE A 51 6.34 5.39 5.01
CA ILE A 51 5.14 5.44 5.86
C ILE A 51 4.21 4.25 5.60
N ASN A 52 3.97 3.91 4.34
CA ASN A 52 3.05 2.84 3.94
C ASN A 52 3.54 1.44 4.36
N LEU A 53 4.85 1.15 4.25
CA LEU A 53 5.42 -0.12 4.71
C LEU A 53 5.43 -0.18 6.25
N THR A 54 5.71 0.95 6.90
CA THR A 54 5.67 1.07 8.36
C THR A 54 4.25 0.84 8.90
N GLU A 55 3.23 1.36 8.22
CA GLU A 55 1.83 1.10 8.55
C GLU A 55 1.44 -0.37 8.42
N MET A 56 1.97 -1.11 7.43
CA MET A 56 1.77 -2.56 7.33
C MET A 56 2.33 -3.29 8.58
N MET A 57 3.55 -2.93 9.02
CA MET A 57 4.17 -3.50 10.23
C MET A 57 3.33 -3.21 11.48
N VAL A 58 2.84 -1.98 11.61
CA VAL A 58 1.97 -1.56 12.73
C VAL A 58 0.63 -2.28 12.70
N ALA A 59 -0.01 -2.43 11.53
CA ALA A 59 -1.26 -3.15 11.38
C ALA A 59 -1.15 -4.62 11.81
N LEU A 60 0.03 -5.22 11.58
CA LEU A 60 0.36 -6.57 12.02
C LEU A 60 0.76 -6.65 13.52
N GLY A 61 0.86 -5.51 14.23
CA GLY A 61 1.21 -5.46 15.66
C GLY A 61 2.68 -5.76 15.92
N LEU A 62 3.55 -5.42 15.00
CA LEU A 62 4.97 -5.80 15.03
C LEU A 62 5.87 -4.75 15.68
N GLN A 63 5.31 -3.70 16.34
CA GLN A 63 6.10 -2.61 16.93
C GLN A 63 7.15 -3.10 17.92
N ASN A 64 6.84 -4.14 18.71
CA ASN A 64 7.76 -4.77 19.66
C ASN A 64 8.84 -5.64 18.97
N ARG A 65 8.75 -5.88 17.68
CA ARG A 65 9.75 -6.54 16.84
C ARG A 65 10.56 -5.56 16.00
N MET A 66 10.24 -4.27 16.09
CA MET A 66 10.93 -3.21 15.35
C MET A 66 11.96 -2.52 16.25
N VAL A 67 13.05 -2.08 15.63
CA VAL A 67 14.11 -1.27 16.26
C VAL A 67 14.15 0.15 15.68
N GLY A 68 13.33 0.43 14.68
CA GLY A 68 13.16 1.73 14.07
C GLY A 68 12.49 1.64 12.70
N TYR A 69 12.37 2.79 12.07
CA TYR A 69 11.89 2.96 10.71
C TYR A 69 12.76 4.02 9.98
N THR A 70 12.59 4.16 8.67
CA THR A 70 13.34 5.11 7.85
C THR A 70 12.44 5.74 6.78
N GLY A 71 12.87 6.84 6.17
CA GLY A 71 12.31 7.34 4.92
C GLY A 71 11.00 8.10 5.05
N ILE A 72 10.72 8.75 6.19
CA ILE A 72 9.47 9.50 6.36
C ILE A 72 9.70 11.01 6.44
N SER A 73 10.56 11.48 7.33
CA SER A 73 10.64 12.91 7.65
C SER A 73 11.23 13.79 6.54
N ALA A 74 11.93 13.21 5.57
CA ALA A 74 12.50 13.97 4.44
C ALA A 74 11.41 14.51 3.49
N TRP A 75 10.31 13.81 3.33
CA TRP A 75 9.24 14.18 2.41
C TRP A 75 7.82 14.06 2.95
N ASN A 76 7.64 13.40 4.09
CA ASN A 76 6.35 13.16 4.68
C ASN A 76 6.29 13.57 6.15
N LYS A 77 5.12 13.40 6.77
CA LYS A 77 4.91 13.57 8.20
C LYS A 77 4.08 12.40 8.72
N LEU A 78 4.49 11.87 9.88
CA LEU A 78 3.68 10.88 10.57
C LEU A 78 2.30 11.48 10.90
N ASN A 79 1.24 10.79 10.50
CA ASN A 79 -0.09 11.09 10.99
C ASN A 79 -0.20 10.77 12.50
N ALA A 80 -1.12 11.41 13.21
CA ALA A 80 -1.23 11.25 14.66
C ALA A 80 -1.52 9.81 15.12
N PRO A 81 -2.36 9.00 14.43
CA PRO A 81 -2.54 7.59 14.75
C PRO A 81 -1.24 6.77 14.63
N LEU A 82 -0.51 6.90 13.53
CA LEU A 82 0.74 6.18 13.31
C LEU A 82 1.81 6.58 14.32
N LYS A 83 1.94 7.89 14.60
CA LYS A 83 2.88 8.40 15.61
C LYS A 83 2.60 7.79 17.00
N ARG A 84 1.33 7.70 17.41
CA ARG A 84 0.96 7.05 18.67
C ARG A 84 1.27 5.56 18.67
N ALA A 85 1.01 4.88 17.55
CA ALA A 85 1.25 3.44 17.43
C ALA A 85 2.73 3.07 17.45
N LEU A 86 3.60 3.90 16.88
CA LEU A 86 5.06 3.73 16.90
C LEU A 86 5.67 4.03 18.27
N GLY A 87 5.06 4.93 19.05
CA GLY A 87 5.54 5.28 20.38
C GLY A 87 6.98 5.80 20.37
N PRO A 88 7.92 5.18 21.12
CA PRO A 88 9.31 5.61 21.22
C PRO A 88 10.22 5.08 20.08
N LEU A 89 9.70 4.34 19.09
CA LEU A 89 10.50 3.83 17.98
C LEU A 89 11.14 4.99 17.23
N PRO A 90 12.48 5.00 17.03
CA PRO A 90 13.16 6.09 16.37
C PRO A 90 13.07 5.98 14.85
N GLU A 91 13.07 7.13 14.17
CA GLU A 91 13.42 7.21 12.78
C GLU A 91 14.95 7.19 12.65
N LEU A 92 15.49 6.17 11.95
CA LEU A 92 16.94 5.96 11.83
C LEU A 92 17.56 6.80 10.71
N ALA A 93 16.77 7.15 9.72
CA ALA A 93 17.11 8.04 8.63
C ALA A 93 15.83 8.66 8.07
N GLY A 94 15.81 9.97 7.86
CA GLY A 94 14.64 10.66 7.27
C GLY A 94 14.44 10.36 5.79
N ASP A 95 15.50 9.95 5.11
CA ASP A 95 15.55 9.48 3.71
C ASP A 95 16.00 8.01 3.67
N TYR A 96 16.59 7.57 2.56
CA TYR A 96 17.15 6.22 2.40
C TYR A 96 18.20 5.92 3.48
N PRO A 97 18.14 4.74 4.14
CA PRO A 97 19.13 4.41 5.15
C PRO A 97 20.48 4.06 4.51
N SER A 98 21.55 4.18 5.29
CA SER A 98 22.81 3.50 5.02
C SER A 98 22.85 2.13 5.69
N SER A 99 23.77 1.25 5.26
CA SER A 99 23.99 -0.05 5.92
C SER A 99 24.41 0.13 7.37
N GLU A 100 25.21 1.16 7.67
CA GLU A 100 25.68 1.49 9.02
C GLU A 100 24.51 1.88 9.95
N ALA A 101 23.53 2.62 9.45
CA ALA A 101 22.35 2.99 10.23
C ALA A 101 21.52 1.76 10.65
N LEU A 102 21.41 0.76 9.77
CA LEU A 102 20.76 -0.51 10.07
C LEU A 102 21.60 -1.37 11.04
N LEU A 103 22.90 -1.46 10.83
CA LEU A 103 23.84 -2.21 11.70
C LEU A 103 23.92 -1.62 13.10
N ALA A 104 23.91 -0.29 13.24
CA ALA A 104 23.95 0.37 14.55
C ALA A 104 22.76 0.00 15.45
N ARG A 105 21.69 -0.52 14.86
CA ARG A 105 20.51 -1.05 15.57
C ARG A 105 20.50 -2.58 15.65
N ASN A 106 21.57 -3.25 15.18
CA ASN A 106 21.63 -4.70 15.04
C ASN A 106 20.38 -5.24 14.29
N ALA A 107 19.93 -4.57 13.23
CA ALA A 107 18.79 -5.01 12.47
C ALA A 107 19.03 -6.42 11.90
N ASP A 108 18.01 -7.29 11.96
CA ASP A 108 18.04 -8.63 11.37
C ASP A 108 17.05 -8.76 10.20
N PHE A 109 16.24 -7.71 9.99
CA PHE A 109 15.24 -7.66 8.94
C PHE A 109 15.04 -6.22 8.45
N PHE A 110 14.92 -6.06 7.13
CA PHE A 110 14.56 -4.80 6.51
C PHE A 110 13.39 -5.00 5.53
N PHE A 111 12.25 -4.38 5.84
CA PHE A 111 11.12 -4.29 4.92
C PHE A 111 11.24 -3.02 4.10
N ALA A 112 11.55 -3.17 2.84
CA ALA A 112 11.81 -2.08 1.91
C ALA A 112 11.35 -2.47 0.49
N GLY A 113 11.50 -1.57 -0.46
CA GLY A 113 11.22 -1.85 -1.86
C GLY A 113 12.15 -1.07 -2.77
N TRP A 114 12.19 -1.42 -4.03
CA TRP A 114 12.92 -0.66 -5.04
C TRP A 114 12.23 0.70 -5.23
N ASN A 115 12.98 1.78 -5.02
CA ASN A 115 12.52 3.15 -4.81
C ASN A 115 11.69 3.37 -3.52
N TYR A 116 11.71 2.39 -2.60
CA TYR A 116 11.21 2.45 -1.24
C TYR A 116 12.30 1.92 -0.29
N GLY A 117 13.40 2.65 -0.14
CA GLY A 117 14.56 2.28 0.70
C GLY A 117 15.67 1.54 -0.02
N LEU A 118 15.40 0.94 -1.17
CA LEU A 118 16.38 0.31 -2.05
C LEU A 118 16.47 1.07 -3.37
N ARG A 119 17.67 1.09 -3.99
CA ARG A 119 17.87 1.63 -5.34
C ARG A 119 18.63 0.64 -6.21
N VAL A 120 18.21 0.49 -7.45
CA VAL A 120 18.97 -0.30 -8.44
C VAL A 120 20.35 0.35 -8.63
N GLY A 121 21.41 -0.44 -8.43
CA GLY A 121 22.78 0.07 -8.45
C GLY A 121 23.19 0.90 -7.24
N GLY A 122 22.33 1.04 -6.23
CA GLY A 122 22.63 1.76 -5.00
C GLY A 122 23.44 0.94 -3.98
N PRO A 123 23.91 1.57 -2.90
CA PRO A 123 24.75 0.89 -1.88
C PRO A 123 23.95 -0.05 -0.98
N VAL A 124 22.66 0.23 -0.76
CA VAL A 124 21.78 -0.59 0.09
C VAL A 124 20.87 -1.42 -0.81
N THR A 125 21.14 -2.71 -0.86
CA THR A 125 20.42 -3.71 -1.65
C THR A 125 20.29 -5.01 -0.86
N PRO A 126 19.40 -5.93 -1.25
CA PRO A 126 19.36 -7.25 -0.63
C PRO A 126 20.71 -7.98 -0.66
N ALA A 127 21.49 -7.82 -1.74
CA ALA A 127 22.80 -8.47 -1.89
C ALA A 127 23.85 -7.86 -0.95
N SER A 128 23.85 -6.54 -0.74
CA SER A 128 24.80 -5.88 0.17
C SER A 128 24.46 -6.09 1.65
N LEU A 129 23.18 -6.31 1.99
CA LEU A 129 22.73 -6.51 3.37
C LEU A 129 22.81 -7.98 3.84
N ALA A 130 22.72 -8.95 2.92
CA ALA A 130 22.76 -10.37 3.27
C ALA A 130 24.04 -10.80 4.02
N PRO A 131 25.27 -10.39 3.61
CA PRO A 131 26.50 -10.70 4.36
C PRO A 131 26.54 -10.09 5.76
N LEU A 132 25.73 -9.05 6.01
CA LEU A 132 25.60 -8.38 7.30
C LEU A 132 24.54 -9.03 8.21
N GLY A 133 23.93 -10.14 7.78
CA GLY A 133 22.90 -10.86 8.51
C GLY A 133 21.53 -10.17 8.48
N ILE A 134 21.34 -9.19 7.61
CA ILE A 134 20.07 -8.46 7.47
C ILE A 134 19.28 -9.05 6.30
N ASN A 135 18.21 -9.78 6.60
CA ASN A 135 17.29 -10.29 5.59
C ASN A 135 16.39 -9.15 5.05
N VAL A 136 16.24 -9.09 3.73
CA VAL A 136 15.38 -8.10 3.08
C VAL A 136 14.16 -8.79 2.48
N TYR A 137 12.96 -8.34 2.86
CA TYR A 137 11.73 -8.61 2.15
C TYR A 137 11.35 -7.39 1.32
N GLU A 138 11.19 -7.60 0.01
CA GLU A 138 10.96 -6.51 -0.95
C GLU A 138 9.47 -6.33 -1.21
N LEU A 139 8.98 -5.08 -1.15
CA LEU A 139 7.62 -4.70 -1.49
C LEU A 139 7.27 -5.19 -2.90
N SER A 140 6.23 -5.99 -3.04
CA SER A 140 5.90 -6.71 -4.29
C SER A 140 5.67 -5.78 -5.49
N GLU A 141 5.00 -4.64 -5.31
CA GLU A 141 4.78 -3.67 -6.41
C GLU A 141 6.12 -3.15 -6.96
N SER A 142 7.07 -2.87 -6.09
CA SER A 142 8.38 -2.33 -6.44
C SER A 142 9.26 -3.29 -7.26
N CYS A 143 8.90 -4.58 -7.30
CA CYS A 143 9.60 -5.58 -8.11
C CYS A 143 9.60 -5.25 -9.61
N ALA A 144 8.71 -4.36 -10.06
CA ALA A 144 8.69 -3.85 -11.43
C ALA A 144 10.02 -3.19 -11.87
N HIS A 145 10.85 -2.76 -10.91
CA HIS A 145 12.17 -2.17 -11.18
C HIS A 145 13.27 -3.21 -11.45
N VAL A 146 13.06 -4.48 -11.08
CA VAL A 146 14.08 -5.55 -11.19
C VAL A 146 13.60 -6.80 -11.91
N MET A 147 12.31 -6.86 -12.27
CA MET A 147 11.74 -7.95 -13.06
C MET A 147 10.52 -7.49 -13.86
N LYS A 148 10.19 -8.22 -14.93
CA LYS A 148 8.98 -7.93 -15.72
C LYS A 148 7.72 -8.22 -14.92
N ARG A 149 6.78 -7.27 -14.98
CA ARG A 149 5.46 -7.41 -14.37
C ARG A 149 4.37 -6.94 -15.34
N PRO A 150 3.16 -7.53 -15.32
CA PRO A 150 2.07 -7.11 -16.20
C PRO A 150 1.48 -5.76 -15.78
N ALA A 151 1.21 -5.59 -14.49
CA ALA A 151 0.63 -4.40 -13.87
C ALA A 151 0.82 -4.47 -12.36
N SER A 152 0.57 -3.37 -11.64
CA SER A 152 0.34 -3.36 -10.20
C SER A 152 -1.04 -3.93 -9.87
N SER A 153 -1.19 -4.50 -8.68
CA SER A 153 -2.48 -5.01 -8.21
C SER A 153 -2.62 -4.96 -6.69
N LEU A 154 -3.85 -4.97 -6.18
CA LEU A 154 -4.10 -5.12 -4.75
C LEU A 154 -3.63 -6.48 -4.21
N ASP A 155 -3.57 -7.50 -5.07
CA ASP A 155 -3.05 -8.82 -4.66
C ASP A 155 -1.56 -8.76 -4.30
N ASP A 156 -0.81 -7.77 -4.81
CA ASP A 156 0.57 -7.53 -4.36
C ASP A 156 0.59 -7.11 -2.89
N VAL A 157 -0.29 -6.17 -2.51
CA VAL A 157 -0.41 -5.72 -1.11
C VAL A 157 -0.87 -6.85 -0.20
N TYR A 158 -1.85 -7.64 -0.63
CA TYR A 158 -2.33 -8.80 0.14
C TYR A 158 -1.25 -9.87 0.30
N ARG A 159 -0.44 -10.08 -0.73
CA ARG A 159 0.72 -10.99 -0.70
C ARG A 159 1.75 -10.51 0.31
N ASP A 160 2.09 -9.21 0.30
CA ASP A 160 3.06 -8.64 1.22
C ASP A 160 2.61 -8.76 2.67
N ILE A 161 1.36 -8.41 2.98
CA ILE A 161 0.79 -8.54 4.32
C ILE A 161 0.81 -10.01 4.79
N ASN A 162 0.42 -10.95 3.93
CA ASN A 162 0.43 -12.39 4.26
C ASN A 162 1.87 -12.93 4.40
N ALA A 163 2.80 -12.50 3.56
CA ALA A 163 4.21 -12.88 3.68
C ALA A 163 4.81 -12.38 5.00
N LEU A 164 4.59 -11.12 5.35
CA LEU A 164 4.97 -10.57 6.66
C LEU A 164 4.33 -11.34 7.81
N GLY A 165 3.04 -11.71 7.68
CA GLY A 165 2.33 -12.53 8.65
C GLY A 165 3.03 -13.86 8.92
N ARG A 166 3.49 -14.55 7.87
CA ARG A 166 4.27 -15.80 7.96
C ARG A 166 5.68 -15.56 8.49
N ILE A 167 6.39 -14.54 7.99
CA ILE A 167 7.77 -14.20 8.40
C ILE A 167 7.85 -13.91 9.90
N PHE A 168 6.83 -13.27 10.48
CA PHE A 168 6.79 -12.86 11.89
C PHE A 168 5.95 -13.76 12.79
N ASP A 169 5.38 -14.86 12.26
CA ASP A 169 4.49 -15.77 12.99
C ASP A 169 3.24 -15.07 13.57
N VAL A 170 2.62 -14.22 12.75
CA VAL A 170 1.37 -13.50 13.08
C VAL A 170 0.32 -13.68 11.98
N GLU A 171 0.30 -14.84 11.34
CA GLU A 171 -0.54 -15.17 10.19
C GLU A 171 -2.04 -14.92 10.41
N PRO A 172 -2.65 -15.27 11.57
CA PRO A 172 -4.06 -14.98 11.81
C PRO A 172 -4.38 -13.49 11.78
N ARG A 173 -3.46 -12.65 12.24
CA ARG A 173 -3.62 -11.19 12.19
C ARG A 173 -3.51 -10.67 10.76
N ALA A 174 -2.56 -11.18 9.98
CA ALA A 174 -2.41 -10.84 8.56
C ALA A 174 -3.67 -11.19 7.77
N GLN A 175 -4.20 -12.39 7.95
CA GLN A 175 -5.45 -12.85 7.32
C GLN A 175 -6.63 -11.92 7.69
N LYS A 176 -6.74 -11.51 8.95
CA LYS A 176 -7.78 -10.56 9.39
C LYS A 176 -7.65 -9.20 8.72
N VAL A 177 -6.43 -8.66 8.60
CA VAL A 177 -6.17 -7.38 7.90
C VAL A 177 -6.57 -7.49 6.43
N VAL A 178 -6.10 -8.53 5.73
CA VAL A 178 -6.42 -8.77 4.31
C VAL A 178 -7.93 -8.96 4.11
N ALA A 179 -8.60 -9.75 4.95
CA ALA A 179 -10.04 -9.96 4.87
C ALA A 179 -10.82 -8.64 5.03
N GLY A 180 -10.41 -7.78 5.97
CA GLY A 180 -11.00 -6.45 6.16
C GLY A 180 -10.81 -5.54 4.95
N MET A 181 -9.62 -5.55 4.33
CA MET A 181 -9.35 -4.80 3.10
C MET A 181 -10.21 -5.32 1.93
N ARG A 182 -10.26 -6.65 1.71
CA ARG A 182 -11.08 -7.27 0.66
C ARG A 182 -12.54 -6.91 0.81
N ALA A 183 -13.11 -7.05 2.01
CA ALA A 183 -14.51 -6.71 2.27
C ALA A 183 -14.86 -5.26 1.91
N LYS A 184 -13.95 -4.30 2.20
CA LYS A 184 -14.14 -2.90 1.79
C LYS A 184 -14.12 -2.74 0.27
N VAL A 185 -13.15 -3.36 -0.40
CA VAL A 185 -12.99 -3.31 -1.87
C VAL A 185 -14.20 -3.94 -2.56
N ASP A 186 -14.65 -5.12 -2.12
CA ASP A 186 -15.82 -5.81 -2.65
C ASP A 186 -17.09 -4.97 -2.49
N GLY A 187 -17.23 -4.31 -1.32
CA GLY A 187 -18.35 -3.40 -1.06
C GLY A 187 -18.38 -2.19 -2.02
N VAL A 188 -17.22 -1.67 -2.40
CA VAL A 188 -17.08 -0.61 -3.41
C VAL A 188 -17.40 -1.16 -4.79
N SER A 189 -16.77 -2.27 -5.18
CA SER A 189 -16.94 -2.93 -6.48
C SER A 189 -18.41 -3.23 -6.75
N ALA A 190 -19.15 -3.73 -5.77
CA ALA A 190 -20.61 -4.01 -5.90
C ALA A 190 -21.43 -2.74 -6.19
N ARG A 191 -21.01 -1.57 -5.65
CA ARG A 191 -21.71 -0.28 -5.88
C ARG A 191 -21.41 0.29 -7.26
N VAL A 192 -20.15 0.18 -7.73
CA VAL A 192 -19.74 0.77 -9.01
C VAL A 192 -20.00 -0.15 -10.20
N ALA A 193 -20.13 -1.46 -10.01
CA ALA A 193 -20.35 -2.44 -11.07
C ALA A 193 -21.59 -2.17 -11.96
N LYS A 194 -22.60 -1.51 -11.39
CA LYS A 194 -23.85 -1.16 -12.13
C LYS A 194 -23.70 0.12 -12.95
N ARG A 195 -22.53 0.79 -12.94
CA ARG A 195 -22.31 2.06 -13.63
C ARG A 195 -21.85 1.82 -15.08
N LYS A 196 -22.44 2.58 -16.02
CA LYS A 196 -22.06 2.51 -17.44
C LYS A 196 -20.82 3.35 -17.73
N ALA A 197 -20.59 4.40 -16.98
CA ALA A 197 -19.46 5.31 -17.19
C ALA A 197 -18.20 4.79 -16.49
N THR A 198 -17.07 4.84 -17.19
CA THR A 198 -15.74 4.59 -16.66
C THR A 198 -14.92 5.89 -16.80
N PRO A 199 -14.98 6.80 -15.80
CA PRO A 199 -14.31 8.09 -15.89
C PRO A 199 -12.82 7.96 -16.11
N SER A 200 -12.26 8.77 -17.02
CA SER A 200 -10.82 8.86 -17.24
C SER A 200 -10.18 9.72 -16.16
N VAL A 201 -9.06 9.24 -15.60
CA VAL A 201 -8.42 9.80 -14.41
C VAL A 201 -6.94 10.05 -14.69
N PHE A 202 -6.46 11.23 -14.32
CA PHE A 202 -5.04 11.55 -14.28
C PHE A 202 -4.56 11.57 -12.83
N VAL A 203 -3.39 11.03 -12.55
CA VAL A 203 -2.73 11.12 -11.24
C VAL A 203 -1.69 12.22 -11.29
N TYR A 204 -1.84 13.24 -10.47
CA TYR A 204 -0.86 14.32 -10.35
C TYR A 204 -0.18 14.25 -8.98
N ASP A 205 1.05 13.76 -9.00
CA ASP A 205 1.90 13.69 -7.81
C ASP A 205 2.62 15.02 -7.57
N SER A 206 3.46 15.44 -8.50
CA SER A 206 4.30 16.64 -8.39
C SER A 206 4.82 17.10 -9.76
N GLY A 207 5.58 18.21 -9.79
CA GLY A 207 6.25 18.73 -10.97
C GLY A 207 5.37 19.66 -11.80
N GLU A 208 5.76 20.95 -11.87
CA GLU A 208 5.02 21.97 -12.65
C GLU A 208 5.39 21.96 -14.13
N ASP A 209 6.68 21.78 -14.46
CA ASP A 209 7.14 21.73 -15.86
C ASP A 209 6.74 20.40 -16.52
N ARG A 210 7.04 19.28 -15.85
CA ARG A 210 6.70 17.93 -16.28
C ARG A 210 6.09 17.17 -15.12
N PRO A 211 4.79 16.81 -15.18
CA PRO A 211 4.13 16.15 -14.07
C PRO A 211 4.71 14.76 -13.83
N PHE A 212 4.95 14.45 -12.55
CA PHE A 212 5.23 13.12 -12.07
C PHE A 212 3.89 12.41 -11.82
N SER A 213 3.73 11.22 -12.37
CA SER A 213 2.46 10.52 -12.46
C SER A 213 2.64 9.00 -12.41
N ALA A 214 1.55 8.29 -12.32
CA ALA A 214 1.49 6.84 -12.21
C ALA A 214 1.16 6.17 -13.55
N GLY A 215 2.06 5.32 -14.05
CA GLY A 215 1.78 4.38 -15.12
C GLY A 215 1.13 3.09 -14.59
N ARG A 216 0.97 2.07 -15.46
CA ARG A 216 0.26 0.82 -15.11
C ARG A 216 0.95 -0.04 -14.06
N LEU A 217 2.23 0.20 -13.76
CA LEU A 217 3.01 -0.56 -12.79
C LEU A 217 3.04 0.12 -11.42
N ALA A 218 2.38 1.28 -11.26
CA ALA A 218 2.22 1.97 -9.97
C ALA A 218 0.84 1.70 -9.36
N MET A 219 0.77 1.66 -8.04
CA MET A 219 -0.45 1.34 -7.29
C MET A 219 -1.68 2.18 -7.67
N PRO A 220 -1.59 3.49 -7.95
CA PRO A 220 -2.76 4.28 -8.33
C PRO A 220 -3.53 3.75 -9.54
N ASP A 221 -2.87 3.05 -10.48
CA ASP A 221 -3.55 2.42 -11.62
C ASP A 221 -4.55 1.36 -11.14
N ALA A 222 -4.11 0.46 -10.26
CA ALA A 222 -4.96 -0.58 -9.67
C ALA A 222 -6.09 0.02 -8.80
N LEU A 223 -5.80 1.08 -8.03
CA LEU A 223 -6.80 1.75 -7.18
C LEU A 223 -7.91 2.40 -8.02
N ILE A 224 -7.54 3.08 -9.11
CA ILE A 224 -8.48 3.73 -10.02
C ILE A 224 -9.37 2.69 -10.69
N GLN A 225 -8.79 1.57 -11.15
CA GLN A 225 -9.56 0.47 -11.75
C GLN A 225 -10.55 -0.13 -10.75
N ALA A 226 -10.11 -0.45 -9.54
CA ALA A 226 -10.97 -0.97 -8.47
C ALA A 226 -12.08 0.00 -8.06
N ALA A 227 -11.87 1.30 -8.24
CA ALA A 227 -12.85 2.36 -8.00
C ALA A 227 -13.79 2.61 -9.21
N GLY A 228 -13.68 1.83 -10.28
CA GLY A 228 -14.52 1.96 -11.49
C GLY A 228 -14.08 3.08 -12.44
N GLY A 229 -12.85 3.56 -12.34
CA GLY A 229 -12.24 4.53 -13.25
C GLY A 229 -11.22 3.89 -14.20
N ARG A 230 -10.63 4.70 -15.07
CA ARG A 230 -9.52 4.31 -15.96
C ARG A 230 -8.42 5.36 -15.88
N ASN A 231 -7.24 4.94 -15.49
CA ASN A 231 -6.05 5.80 -15.55
C ASN A 231 -5.73 6.16 -17.00
N ILE A 232 -5.53 7.45 -17.29
CA ILE A 232 -5.18 7.87 -18.67
C ILE A 232 -3.80 7.39 -19.10
N LEU A 233 -2.96 6.94 -18.15
CA LEU A 233 -1.61 6.40 -18.41
C LEU A 233 -1.52 4.88 -18.23
N SER A 234 -2.65 4.14 -18.26
CA SER A 234 -2.68 2.67 -18.14
C SER A 234 -1.98 1.94 -19.28
N ASP A 235 -1.71 2.60 -20.40
CA ASP A 235 -0.92 2.13 -21.54
C ASP A 235 0.60 2.35 -21.36
N VAL A 236 1.01 3.16 -20.37
CA VAL A 236 2.42 3.46 -20.08
C VAL A 236 2.99 2.36 -19.20
N ASN A 237 3.95 1.59 -19.77
CA ASN A 237 4.63 0.49 -19.07
C ASN A 237 5.73 1.01 -18.12
N ALA A 238 5.33 1.76 -17.12
CA ALA A 238 6.20 2.29 -16.07
C ALA A 238 5.45 2.27 -14.73
N SER A 239 6.21 2.33 -13.63
CA SER A 239 5.68 2.65 -12.31
C SER A 239 5.44 4.16 -12.22
N TRP A 240 6.04 4.86 -11.27
CA TRP A 240 6.00 6.31 -11.25
C TRP A 240 6.92 6.89 -12.32
N THR A 241 6.42 7.85 -13.13
CA THR A 241 7.15 8.41 -14.27
C THR A 241 6.76 9.85 -14.56
N ARG A 242 7.64 10.57 -15.26
CA ARG A 242 7.34 11.91 -15.77
C ARG A 242 6.72 11.79 -17.16
N VAL A 243 5.69 12.60 -17.39
CA VAL A 243 5.05 12.76 -18.69
C VAL A 243 5.01 14.26 -19.06
N ASP A 244 4.59 14.57 -20.28
CA ASP A 244 4.45 15.95 -20.71
C ASP A 244 2.99 16.41 -20.53
N TRP A 245 2.78 17.69 -20.19
CA TRP A 245 1.43 18.25 -20.02
C TRP A 245 0.59 18.16 -21.30
N GLU A 246 1.23 18.23 -22.48
CA GLU A 246 0.58 18.04 -23.77
C GLU A 246 -0.14 16.68 -23.85
N THR A 247 0.50 15.62 -23.36
CA THR A 247 -0.12 14.30 -23.26
C THR A 247 -1.37 14.32 -22.37
N VAL A 248 -1.30 15.01 -21.24
CA VAL A 248 -2.42 15.11 -20.31
C VAL A 248 -3.58 15.91 -20.93
N VAL A 249 -3.27 17.04 -21.60
CA VAL A 249 -4.25 17.87 -22.31
C VAL A 249 -4.92 17.07 -23.45
N ALA A 250 -4.13 16.34 -24.26
CA ALA A 250 -4.66 15.54 -25.37
C ALA A 250 -5.56 14.39 -24.88
N ARG A 251 -5.23 13.75 -23.75
CA ARG A 251 -6.03 12.68 -23.15
C ARG A 251 -7.24 13.18 -22.34
N ASN A 252 -7.29 14.46 -22.06
CA ASN A 252 -8.39 15.22 -21.45
C ASN A 252 -9.13 14.48 -20.33
N PRO A 253 -8.49 14.20 -19.18
CA PRO A 253 -9.09 13.42 -18.10
C PRO A 253 -10.35 14.09 -17.52
N GLN A 254 -11.27 13.26 -17.06
CA GLN A 254 -12.54 13.68 -16.44
C GLN A 254 -12.42 13.90 -14.92
N ALA A 255 -11.36 13.36 -14.30
CA ALA A 255 -11.00 13.62 -12.91
C ALA A 255 -9.47 13.65 -12.75
N ILE A 256 -9.00 14.37 -11.73
CA ILE A 256 -7.57 14.39 -11.36
C ILE A 256 -7.45 13.96 -9.90
N VAL A 257 -6.64 12.92 -9.67
CA VAL A 257 -6.19 12.54 -8.33
C VAL A 257 -4.97 13.36 -7.99
N ILE A 258 -5.02 14.08 -6.89
CA ILE A 258 -3.92 14.91 -6.35
C ILE A 258 -3.29 14.15 -5.18
N ILE A 259 -2.01 13.82 -5.27
CA ILE A 259 -1.29 13.20 -4.15
C ILE A 259 -0.83 14.30 -3.21
N ASP A 260 -1.27 14.25 -1.96
CA ASP A 260 -0.98 15.28 -0.94
C ASP A 260 0.13 14.81 0.01
N TYR A 261 1.29 15.44 -0.11
CA TYR A 261 2.45 15.20 0.76
C TYR A 261 3.50 16.31 0.59
N GLY A 262 4.49 16.31 1.47
CA GLY A 262 5.65 17.21 1.39
C GLY A 262 5.29 18.67 1.66
N LYS A 263 6.01 19.55 0.98
CA LYS A 263 5.89 21.01 1.19
C LYS A 263 4.82 21.66 0.30
N VAL A 264 4.56 21.08 -0.90
CA VAL A 264 3.57 21.59 -1.85
C VAL A 264 2.24 20.91 -1.57
N THR A 265 1.31 21.65 -1.02
CA THR A 265 0.00 21.13 -0.62
C THR A 265 -0.89 20.81 -1.82
N ALA A 266 -1.92 19.96 -1.61
CA ALA A 266 -2.92 19.67 -2.63
C ALA A 266 -3.60 20.95 -3.15
N GLN A 267 -3.85 21.94 -2.29
CA GLN A 267 -4.46 23.23 -2.67
C GLN A 267 -3.55 24.03 -3.61
N GLN A 268 -2.24 24.03 -3.37
CA GLN A 268 -1.26 24.70 -4.25
C GLN A 268 -1.20 24.00 -5.62
N LYS A 269 -1.18 22.65 -5.64
CA LYS A 269 -1.24 21.84 -6.88
C LYS A 269 -2.51 22.14 -7.69
N ILE A 270 -3.66 22.20 -7.04
CA ILE A 270 -4.96 22.54 -7.68
C ILE A 270 -4.93 23.98 -8.19
N ALA A 271 -4.38 24.93 -7.42
CA ALA A 271 -4.27 26.33 -7.83
C ALA A 271 -3.38 26.49 -9.08
N PHE A 272 -2.26 25.77 -9.15
CA PHE A 272 -1.41 25.70 -10.34
C PHE A 272 -2.21 25.23 -11.57
N LEU A 273 -2.89 24.07 -11.49
CA LEU A 273 -3.68 23.51 -12.60
C LEU A 273 -4.73 24.51 -13.10
N ARG A 274 -5.40 25.21 -12.20
CA ARG A 274 -6.46 26.17 -12.52
C ARG A 274 -5.96 27.48 -13.15
N LYS A 275 -4.73 27.90 -12.79
CA LYS A 275 -4.12 29.14 -13.32
C LYS A 275 -3.43 28.93 -14.65
N HIS A 276 -2.98 27.71 -14.95
CA HIS A 276 -2.21 27.43 -16.16
C HIS A 276 -3.08 27.51 -17.42
N PRO A 277 -2.71 28.31 -18.46
CA PRO A 277 -3.59 28.61 -19.62
C PRO A 277 -4.00 27.40 -20.46
N ALA A 278 -3.15 26.36 -20.52
CA ALA A 278 -3.47 25.14 -21.23
C ALA A 278 -4.23 24.12 -20.35
N LEU A 279 -3.87 24.03 -19.07
CA LEU A 279 -4.41 22.99 -18.17
C LEU A 279 -5.83 23.33 -17.66
N ASN A 280 -6.18 24.61 -17.57
CA ASN A 280 -7.52 25.03 -17.14
C ASN A 280 -8.63 24.62 -18.13
N LYS A 281 -8.27 24.22 -19.36
CA LYS A 281 -9.19 23.72 -20.40
C LYS A 281 -9.50 22.22 -20.24
N ILE A 282 -8.70 21.49 -19.47
CA ILE A 282 -8.93 20.06 -19.18
C ILE A 282 -10.28 19.90 -18.48
N ALA A 283 -11.07 18.91 -18.90
CA ALA A 283 -12.41 18.66 -18.35
C ALA A 283 -12.42 18.59 -16.81
N ALA A 284 -11.51 17.82 -16.24
CA ALA A 284 -11.38 17.70 -14.78
C ALA A 284 -11.11 19.03 -14.06
N VAL A 285 -10.32 19.94 -14.67
CA VAL A 285 -9.96 21.24 -14.08
C VAL A 285 -11.14 22.20 -14.20
N ARG A 286 -11.77 22.28 -15.38
CA ARG A 286 -12.95 23.10 -15.64
C ARG A 286 -14.10 22.72 -14.71
N ASP A 287 -14.35 21.41 -14.58
CA ASP A 287 -15.47 20.86 -13.82
C ASP A 287 -15.11 20.65 -12.32
N LYS A 288 -13.91 21.07 -11.90
CA LYS A 288 -13.37 21.00 -10.52
C LYS A 288 -13.41 19.59 -9.93
N ARG A 289 -13.20 18.57 -10.75
CA ARG A 289 -13.20 17.17 -10.34
C ARG A 289 -11.84 16.73 -9.83
N PHE A 290 -11.49 17.16 -8.63
CA PHE A 290 -10.25 16.81 -7.94
C PHE A 290 -10.56 15.85 -6.78
N ILE A 291 -9.76 14.79 -6.68
CA ILE A 291 -9.79 13.82 -5.58
C ILE A 291 -8.44 13.86 -4.91
N VAL A 292 -8.39 14.28 -3.66
CA VAL A 292 -7.13 14.37 -2.90
C VAL A 292 -6.91 13.07 -2.15
N LEU A 293 -5.75 12.46 -2.34
CA LEU A 293 -5.31 11.29 -1.59
C LEU A 293 -4.00 11.61 -0.85
N PRO A 294 -3.88 11.25 0.43
CA PRO A 294 -2.59 11.21 1.10
C PRO A 294 -1.61 10.27 0.40
N TYR A 295 -0.33 10.49 0.57
CA TYR A 295 0.74 9.68 -0.03
C TYR A 295 0.63 8.19 0.32
N ASP A 296 0.45 7.86 1.59
CA ASP A 296 0.27 6.49 2.10
C ASP A 296 -0.94 5.76 1.50
N SER A 297 -1.95 6.53 1.10
CA SER A 297 -3.16 6.01 0.43
C SER A 297 -2.94 5.72 -1.06
N ALA A 298 -1.97 6.38 -1.69
CA ALA A 298 -1.66 6.22 -3.12
C ALA A 298 -0.49 5.24 -3.38
N THR A 299 0.29 4.91 -2.36
CA THR A 299 1.37 3.91 -2.40
C THR A 299 0.89 2.57 -1.87
N PRO A 300 1.56 1.43 -2.20
CA PRO A 300 1.11 0.11 -1.74
C PRO A 300 1.03 0.01 -0.22
N GLY A 301 -0.16 -0.21 0.33
CA GLY A 301 -0.33 -0.25 1.78
C GLY A 301 -1.76 -0.57 2.25
N ILE A 302 -1.92 -0.60 3.56
CA ILE A 302 -3.22 -0.89 4.21
C ILE A 302 -4.28 0.18 3.92
N ALA A 303 -3.86 1.42 3.64
CA ALA A 303 -4.74 2.53 3.34
C ALA A 303 -5.41 2.42 1.94
N ASN A 304 -4.95 1.50 1.08
CA ASN A 304 -5.45 1.38 -0.30
C ASN A 304 -6.95 1.06 -0.38
N ALA A 305 -7.48 0.27 0.56
CA ALA A 305 -8.93 -0.03 0.58
C ALA A 305 -9.79 1.22 0.87
N ASP A 306 -9.30 2.12 1.71
CA ASP A 306 -9.96 3.40 1.99
C ASP A 306 -9.76 4.38 0.82
N ALA A 307 -8.59 4.37 0.18
CA ALA A 307 -8.34 5.14 -1.05
C ALA A 307 -9.31 4.77 -2.18
N ILE A 308 -9.56 3.47 -2.40
CA ILE A 308 -10.55 3.00 -3.39
C ILE A 308 -11.95 3.54 -3.06
N SER A 309 -12.33 3.55 -1.78
CA SER A 309 -13.61 4.10 -1.35
C SER A 309 -13.71 5.62 -1.62
N ALA A 310 -12.63 6.36 -1.38
CA ALA A 310 -12.55 7.79 -1.65
C ALA A 310 -12.60 8.09 -3.16
N LEU A 311 -11.83 7.34 -3.95
CA LEU A 311 -11.83 7.42 -5.42
C LEU A 311 -13.21 7.13 -5.98
N ALA A 312 -13.85 6.04 -5.56
CA ALA A 312 -15.17 5.66 -6.06
C ALA A 312 -16.25 6.72 -5.75
N ARG A 313 -16.22 7.32 -4.57
CA ARG A 313 -17.11 8.45 -4.21
C ARG A 313 -16.87 9.68 -5.09
N GLY A 314 -15.62 9.99 -5.40
CA GLY A 314 -15.27 11.12 -6.27
C GLY A 314 -15.56 10.88 -7.74
N LEU A 315 -15.44 9.62 -8.21
CA LEU A 315 -15.69 9.24 -9.60
C LEU A 315 -17.18 8.99 -9.88
N HIS A 316 -17.92 8.44 -8.92
CA HIS A 316 -19.30 8.00 -9.03
C HIS A 316 -20.14 8.49 -7.84
N PRO A 317 -20.25 9.81 -7.61
CA PRO A 317 -20.97 10.34 -6.43
C PRO A 317 -22.40 9.83 -6.33
N GLU A 318 -23.06 9.62 -7.47
CA GLU A 318 -24.43 9.09 -7.56
C GLU A 318 -24.55 7.63 -7.06
N ALA A 319 -23.47 6.86 -7.03
CA ALA A 319 -23.46 5.49 -6.47
C ALA A 319 -23.49 5.49 -4.94
N PHE A 320 -23.20 6.64 -4.32
CA PHE A 320 -23.05 6.82 -2.88
C PHE A 320 -24.04 7.87 -2.32
N ALA A 321 -24.87 8.49 -3.17
CA ALA A 321 -26.01 9.28 -2.71
C ALA A 321 -26.98 8.36 -1.94
N LYS A 322 -27.53 8.88 -0.82
CA LYS A 322 -28.52 8.16 -0.01
C LYS A 322 -29.90 8.16 -0.67
#